data_f686ddef307474b78868b4ae53c03912
#
_entry.id   f686ddef307474b78868b4ae53c03912
#
_cell.length_a   1.000
_cell.length_b   1.000
_cell.length_c   1.000
_cell.angle_alpha   90.00
_cell.angle_beta   90.00
_cell.angle_gamma   90.00
#
_symmetry.space_group_name_H-M   'P 1'
#
loop_
_entity.id
_entity.type
_entity.pdbx_description
1 polymer ?
#
loop_
_entity_poly.entity_id
_entity_poly.type
_entity_poly.pdbx_seq_one_letter_code
_entity_poly.pdbx_strand_id
1 'polypeptide(L)'
;GNYLLMMFYTTIAGWMILYFVKMATGQFDGLNSDQVGEAFSHMLGQPVLMTVFMAIAVLLCFGICAKGLQKGVERITKVMMVCLLSLMVVLAVRSVLLPGGQEGLKFYLYPDFGKVKEAGIGEVVYAAMGQAFFTLSIGIGALAIFGSYIGKERALTGEAVSICVLDTFVALMSGLIIFP
;
A
#
# COMPACT_ATOMS: atom_id res chain seq x y z
N GLY A 1 -16.09 -6.97 11.74
CA GLY A 1 -14.74 -6.71 11.21
C GLY A 1 -14.74 -5.64 10.13
N ASN A 2 -15.51 -5.81 9.03
CA ASN A 2 -15.42 -4.96 7.83
C ASN A 2 -15.73 -3.48 8.07
N TYR A 3 -16.68 -3.15 8.94
CA TYR A 3 -16.97 -1.75 9.27
C TYR A 3 -15.77 -1.05 9.94
N LEU A 4 -15.12 -1.71 10.90
CA LEU A 4 -13.92 -1.17 11.56
C LEU A 4 -12.77 -1.02 10.56
N LEU A 5 -12.61 -1.99 9.66
CA LEU A 5 -11.61 -1.95 8.61
C LEU A 5 -11.85 -0.77 7.67
N MET A 6 -13.09 -0.56 7.23
CA MET A 6 -13.43 0.56 6.35
C MET A 6 -13.23 1.93 7.02
N MET A 7 -13.51 2.05 8.31
CA MET A 7 -13.20 3.27 9.09
C MET A 7 -11.70 3.55 9.09
N PHE A 8 -10.88 2.53 9.29
CA PHE A 8 -9.42 2.64 9.25
C PHE A 8 -8.93 3.06 7.86
N TYR A 9 -9.36 2.37 6.79
CA TYR A 9 -8.93 2.67 5.43
C TYR A 9 -9.36 4.06 4.94
N THR A 10 -10.57 4.50 5.27
CA THR A 10 -11.03 5.85 4.87
C THR A 10 -10.24 6.94 5.55
N THR A 11 -9.85 6.74 6.81
CA THR A 11 -8.98 7.67 7.53
C THR A 11 -7.59 7.73 6.89
N ILE A 12 -6.98 6.59 6.58
CA ILE A 12 -5.68 6.53 5.89
C ILE A 12 -5.77 7.17 4.51
N ALA A 13 -6.81 6.90 3.74
CA ALA A 13 -7.00 7.53 2.44
C ALA A 13 -7.07 9.07 2.54
N GLY A 14 -7.74 9.60 3.57
CA GLY A 14 -7.74 11.02 3.89
C GLY A 14 -6.32 11.56 4.14
N TRP A 15 -5.52 10.88 4.95
CA TRP A 15 -4.10 11.26 5.19
C TRP A 15 -3.31 11.30 3.91
N MET A 16 -3.42 10.26 3.09
CA MET A 16 -2.66 10.15 1.85
C MET A 16 -2.97 11.29 0.90
N ILE A 17 -4.25 11.67 0.75
CA ILE A 17 -4.65 12.80 -0.09
C ILE A 17 -4.12 14.11 0.48
N LEU A 18 -4.26 14.34 1.79
CA LEU A 18 -3.74 15.53 2.44
C LEU A 18 -2.22 15.65 2.30
N TYR A 19 -1.52 14.55 2.54
CA TYR A 19 -0.06 14.49 2.42
C TYR A 19 0.39 14.77 0.99
N PHE A 20 -0.30 14.17 0.01
CA PHE A 20 -0.07 14.43 -1.40
C PHE A 20 -0.25 15.90 -1.76
N VAL A 21 -1.31 16.54 -1.29
CA VAL A 21 -1.54 17.98 -1.52
C VAL A 21 -0.43 18.81 -0.91
N LYS A 22 0.00 18.52 0.31
CA LYS A 22 1.11 19.24 0.98
C LYS A 22 2.43 19.05 0.23
N MET A 23 2.72 17.86 -0.28
CA MET A 23 3.90 17.64 -1.12
C MET A 23 3.81 18.40 -2.44
N ALA A 24 2.67 18.34 -3.10
CA ALA A 24 2.45 19.04 -4.38
C ALA A 24 2.53 20.56 -4.25
N THR A 25 2.21 21.11 -3.07
CA THR A 25 2.33 22.55 -2.78
C THR A 25 3.73 22.97 -2.31
N GLY A 26 4.70 22.05 -2.26
CA GLY A 26 6.09 22.35 -1.89
C GLY A 26 6.30 22.63 -0.39
N GLN A 27 5.35 22.23 0.47
CA GLN A 27 5.47 22.51 1.93
C GLN A 27 6.62 21.74 2.60
N PHE A 28 7.16 20.73 1.94
CA PHE A 28 8.28 19.92 2.43
C PHE A 28 9.62 20.28 1.80
N ASP A 29 9.65 21.26 0.88
CA ASP A 29 10.87 21.65 0.21
C ASP A 29 11.86 22.28 1.20
N GLY A 30 13.06 21.70 1.28
CA GLY A 30 14.14 22.17 2.16
C GLY A 30 14.05 21.71 3.61
N LEU A 31 13.09 20.85 3.98
CA LEU A 31 12.99 20.28 5.32
C LEU A 31 13.89 19.04 5.47
N ASN A 32 14.49 18.91 6.66
CA ASN A 32 15.21 17.72 7.06
C ASN A 32 14.22 16.59 7.48
N SER A 33 14.70 15.35 7.54
CA SER A 33 13.87 14.17 7.91
C SER A 33 13.11 14.35 9.23
N ASP A 34 13.74 14.95 10.23
CA ASP A 34 13.11 15.19 11.53
C ASP A 34 11.98 16.22 11.44
N GLN A 35 12.19 17.29 10.68
CA GLN A 35 11.18 18.32 10.42
C GLN A 35 9.99 17.79 9.61
N VAL A 36 10.24 16.86 8.68
CA VAL A 36 9.15 16.18 7.95
C VAL A 36 8.35 15.31 8.90
N GLY A 37 9.00 14.62 9.85
CA GLY A 37 8.33 13.83 10.90
C GLY A 37 7.47 14.70 11.82
N GLU A 38 7.97 15.87 12.24
CA GLU A 38 7.20 16.84 13.03
C GLU A 38 6.01 17.40 12.25
N ALA A 39 6.21 17.77 10.98
CA ALA A 39 5.14 18.24 10.10
C ALA A 39 4.03 17.18 9.92
N PHE A 40 4.42 15.91 9.82
CA PHE A 40 3.48 14.80 9.77
C PHE A 40 2.72 14.65 11.09
N SER A 41 3.41 14.68 12.22
CA SER A 41 2.78 14.59 13.55
C SER A 41 1.83 15.76 13.81
N HIS A 42 2.22 16.98 13.41
CA HIS A 42 1.36 18.15 13.48
C HIS A 42 0.13 18.04 12.59
N MET A 43 0.26 17.44 11.40
CA MET A 43 -0.85 17.17 10.50
C MET A 43 -1.87 16.20 11.13
N LEU A 44 -1.40 15.16 11.81
CA LEU A 44 -2.26 14.21 12.52
C LEU A 44 -3.01 14.85 13.69
N GLY A 45 -2.46 15.92 14.28
CA GLY A 45 -3.07 16.70 15.33
C GLY A 45 -4.19 17.64 14.86
N GLN A 46 -4.54 17.70 13.57
CA GLN A 46 -5.56 18.58 13.00
C GLN A 46 -6.85 17.80 12.64
N PRO A 47 -7.74 17.49 13.58
CA PRO A 47 -8.88 16.58 13.34
C PRO A 47 -9.86 17.12 12.29
N VAL A 48 -10.08 18.44 12.24
CA VAL A 48 -11.00 19.04 11.27
C VAL A 48 -10.49 18.86 9.85
N LEU A 49 -9.22 19.15 9.61
CA LEU A 49 -8.59 19.02 8.29
C LEU A 49 -8.60 17.56 7.85
N MET A 50 -8.25 16.64 8.75
CA MET A 50 -8.29 15.20 8.52
C MET A 50 -9.70 14.71 8.14
N THR A 51 -10.73 15.18 8.85
CA THR A 51 -12.11 14.82 8.55
C THR A 51 -12.56 15.32 7.18
N VAL A 52 -12.17 16.52 6.79
CA VAL A 52 -12.49 17.06 5.45
C VAL A 52 -11.85 16.21 4.34
N PHE A 53 -10.57 15.86 4.47
CA PHE A 53 -9.91 15.03 3.47
C PHE A 53 -10.42 13.58 3.47
N MET A 54 -10.79 13.04 4.62
CA MET A 54 -11.49 11.75 4.71
C MET A 54 -12.85 11.81 3.98
N ALA A 55 -13.64 12.88 4.16
CA ALA A 55 -14.89 13.05 3.45
C ALA A 55 -14.69 13.15 1.93
N ILE A 56 -13.64 13.86 1.47
CA ILE A 56 -13.27 13.92 0.05
C ILE A 56 -12.93 12.52 -0.47
N ALA A 57 -12.13 11.74 0.27
CA ALA A 57 -11.79 10.37 -0.12
C ALA A 57 -13.04 9.49 -0.28
N VAL A 58 -13.95 9.57 0.69
CA VAL A 58 -15.22 8.82 0.68
C VAL A 58 -16.09 9.23 -0.52
N LEU A 59 -16.24 10.53 -0.78
CA LEU A 59 -17.02 11.03 -1.92
C LEU A 59 -16.43 10.60 -3.26
N LEU A 60 -15.10 10.60 -3.40
CA LEU A 60 -14.42 10.10 -4.59
C LEU A 60 -14.69 8.60 -4.79
N CYS A 61 -14.58 7.79 -3.73
CA CYS A 61 -14.88 6.36 -3.79
C CYS A 61 -16.33 6.10 -4.19
N PHE A 62 -17.29 6.80 -3.57
CA PHE A 62 -18.70 6.69 -3.95
C PHE A 62 -18.95 7.13 -5.39
N GLY A 63 -18.33 8.19 -5.86
CA GLY A 63 -18.42 8.67 -7.23
C GLY A 63 -17.91 7.65 -8.26
N ILE A 64 -16.84 6.93 -7.93
CA ILE A 64 -16.31 5.84 -8.76
C ILE A 64 -17.25 4.65 -8.76
N CYS A 65 -17.73 4.24 -7.58
CA CYS A 65 -18.65 3.11 -7.43
C CYS A 65 -20.00 3.37 -8.12
N ALA A 66 -20.49 4.62 -8.11
CA ALA A 66 -21.74 5.00 -8.79
C ALA A 66 -21.70 4.79 -10.31
N LYS A 67 -20.51 4.77 -10.93
CA LYS A 67 -20.34 4.46 -12.36
C LYS A 67 -20.41 2.95 -12.68
N GLY A 68 -20.57 2.12 -11.65
CA GLY A 68 -20.66 0.66 -11.75
C GLY A 68 -19.29 -0.04 -11.74
N LEU A 69 -19.31 -1.37 -11.51
CA LEU A 69 -18.10 -2.15 -11.29
C LEU A 69 -17.21 -2.20 -12.55
N GLN A 70 -17.77 -2.57 -13.70
CA GLN A 70 -16.99 -2.74 -14.94
C GLN A 70 -16.51 -1.43 -15.56
N LYS A 71 -17.39 -0.41 -15.63
CA LYS A 71 -17.06 0.87 -16.27
C LYS A 71 -16.37 1.86 -15.35
N GLY A 72 -16.64 1.79 -14.05
CA GLY A 72 -16.08 2.69 -13.05
C GLY A 72 -14.86 2.09 -12.37
N VAL A 73 -15.09 1.12 -11.49
CA VAL A 73 -14.04 0.58 -10.61
C VAL A 73 -12.94 -0.13 -11.41
N GLU A 74 -13.29 -1.07 -12.28
CA GLU A 74 -12.30 -1.86 -13.03
C GLU A 74 -11.40 -0.98 -13.90
N ARG A 75 -12.00 -0.05 -14.68
CA ARG A 75 -11.24 0.79 -15.58
C ARG A 75 -10.30 1.74 -14.86
N ILE A 76 -10.79 2.39 -13.80
CA ILE A 76 -9.98 3.34 -13.01
C ILE A 76 -8.87 2.59 -12.28
N THR A 77 -9.19 1.47 -11.65
CA THR A 77 -8.20 0.64 -10.95
C THR A 77 -7.11 0.15 -11.89
N LYS A 78 -7.46 -0.31 -13.09
CA LYS A 78 -6.48 -0.75 -14.09
C LYS A 78 -5.49 0.36 -14.46
N VAL A 79 -5.99 1.56 -14.73
CA VAL A 79 -5.12 2.72 -15.06
C VAL A 79 -4.25 3.09 -13.87
N MET A 80 -4.83 3.17 -12.67
CA MET A 80 -4.08 3.49 -11.45
C MET A 80 -3.01 2.45 -11.15
N MET A 81 -3.30 1.16 -11.32
CA MET A 81 -2.31 0.08 -11.10
C MET A 81 -1.15 0.14 -12.09
N VAL A 82 -1.42 0.42 -13.37
CA VAL A 82 -0.34 0.58 -14.35
C VAL A 82 0.55 1.78 -14.01
N CYS A 83 -0.06 2.92 -13.64
CA CYS A 83 0.69 4.09 -13.20
C CYS A 83 1.51 3.80 -11.94
N LEU A 84 0.91 3.11 -10.95
CA LEU A 84 1.59 2.73 -9.71
C LEU A 84 2.80 1.84 -9.99
N LEU A 85 2.62 0.76 -10.75
CA LEU A 85 3.71 -0.17 -11.08
C LEU A 85 4.83 0.53 -11.85
N SER A 86 4.49 1.40 -12.81
CA SER A 86 5.49 2.18 -13.56
C SER A 86 6.28 3.10 -12.62
N LEU A 87 5.59 3.80 -11.72
CA LEU A 87 6.22 4.67 -10.74
C LEU A 87 7.12 3.87 -9.78
N MET A 88 6.66 2.71 -9.31
CA MET A 88 7.45 1.84 -8.43
C MET A 88 8.74 1.36 -9.09
N VAL A 89 8.69 0.97 -10.37
CA VAL A 89 9.89 0.58 -11.13
C VAL A 89 10.88 1.74 -11.21
N VAL A 90 10.40 2.93 -11.56
CA VAL A 90 11.27 4.13 -11.64
C VAL A 90 11.89 4.44 -10.28
N LEU A 91 11.11 4.40 -9.21
CA LEU A 91 11.60 4.67 -7.85
C LEU A 91 12.59 3.59 -7.37
N ALA A 92 12.32 2.31 -7.63
CA ALA A 92 13.22 1.21 -7.27
C ALA A 92 14.57 1.35 -7.99
N VAL A 93 14.56 1.62 -9.30
CA VAL A 93 15.80 1.85 -10.06
C VAL A 93 16.55 3.05 -9.50
N ARG A 94 15.87 4.15 -9.22
CA ARG A 94 16.50 5.35 -8.64
C ARG A 94 17.09 5.08 -7.25
N SER A 95 16.35 4.36 -6.39
CA SER A 95 16.77 4.04 -5.02
C SER A 95 18.06 3.21 -5.01
N VAL A 96 18.13 2.18 -5.84
CA VAL A 96 19.33 1.31 -5.98
C VAL A 96 20.53 2.08 -6.55
N LEU A 97 20.31 3.09 -7.39
CA LEU A 97 21.37 3.91 -7.99
C LEU A 97 21.87 5.05 -7.07
N LEU A 98 21.22 5.30 -5.95
CA LEU A 98 21.67 6.31 -4.99
C LEU A 98 22.99 5.90 -4.30
N PRO A 99 23.85 6.87 -3.94
CA PRO A 99 25.04 6.58 -3.14
C PRO A 99 24.61 6.00 -1.77
N GLY A 100 25.06 4.79 -1.46
CA GLY A 100 24.65 4.05 -0.25
C GLY A 100 23.56 3.02 -0.49
N GLY A 101 22.86 3.04 -1.63
CA GLY A 101 21.78 2.10 -1.95
C GLY A 101 22.20 0.62 -1.92
N GLN A 102 23.49 0.33 -2.15
CA GLN A 102 24.01 -1.04 -2.06
C GLN A 102 24.01 -1.60 -0.64
N GLU A 103 24.21 -0.77 0.38
CA GLU A 103 24.18 -1.20 1.78
C GLU A 103 22.74 -1.53 2.21
N GLY A 104 21.78 -0.68 1.83
CA GLY A 104 20.36 -0.92 2.07
C GLY A 104 19.84 -2.14 1.31
N LEU A 105 20.28 -2.32 0.06
CA LEU A 105 19.95 -3.50 -0.74
C LEU A 105 20.48 -4.79 -0.08
N LYS A 106 21.73 -4.75 0.43
CA LYS A 106 22.33 -5.87 1.17
C LYS A 106 21.55 -6.15 2.46
N PHE A 107 21.18 -5.12 3.20
CA PHE A 107 20.34 -5.26 4.39
C PHE A 107 18.99 -5.92 4.09
N TYR A 108 18.35 -5.51 3.01
CA TYR A 108 17.02 -6.02 2.64
C TYR A 108 17.05 -7.45 2.09
N LEU A 109 18.03 -7.78 1.23
CA LEU A 109 18.09 -9.07 0.54
C LEU A 109 18.88 -10.13 1.29
N TYR A 110 19.74 -9.75 2.24
CA TYR A 110 20.57 -10.70 2.98
C TYR A 110 19.93 -11.08 4.30
N PRO A 111 19.37 -12.30 4.41
CA PRO A 111 18.68 -12.72 5.63
C PRO A 111 19.66 -12.94 6.78
N ASP A 112 19.41 -12.26 7.89
CA ASP A 112 20.16 -12.47 9.15
C ASP A 112 19.41 -13.47 10.04
N PHE A 113 19.77 -14.74 9.89
CA PHE A 113 19.18 -15.83 10.68
C PHE A 113 19.53 -15.73 12.19
N GLY A 114 20.58 -15.00 12.55
CA GLY A 114 20.91 -14.72 13.95
C GLY A 114 19.82 -13.90 14.62
N LYS A 115 19.45 -12.78 14.00
CA LYS A 115 18.36 -11.91 14.49
C LYS A 115 17.00 -12.62 14.51
N VAL A 116 16.73 -13.50 13.54
CA VAL A 116 15.50 -14.30 13.55
C VAL A 116 15.43 -15.24 14.76
N LYS A 117 16.57 -15.82 15.19
CA LYS A 117 16.60 -16.65 16.39
C LYS A 117 16.44 -15.84 17.66
N GLU A 118 17.05 -14.67 17.74
CA GLU A 118 16.93 -13.74 18.89
C GLU A 118 15.51 -13.22 19.06
N ALA A 119 14.84 -12.86 17.94
CA ALA A 119 13.45 -12.40 17.94
C ALA A 119 12.43 -13.53 18.23
N GLY A 120 12.84 -14.79 18.12
CA GLY A 120 11.97 -15.94 18.26
C GLY A 120 11.31 -16.35 16.94
N ILE A 121 11.64 -17.53 16.45
CA ILE A 121 11.13 -18.05 15.17
C ILE A 121 9.59 -18.04 15.13
N GLY A 122 8.94 -18.37 16.24
CA GLY A 122 7.47 -18.38 16.34
C GLY A 122 6.86 -17.00 16.15
N GLU A 123 7.45 -15.96 16.73
CA GLU A 123 6.97 -14.58 16.57
C GLU A 123 7.17 -14.06 15.16
N VAL A 124 8.30 -14.36 14.54
CA VAL A 124 8.58 -13.98 13.14
C VAL A 124 7.59 -14.64 12.18
N VAL A 125 7.34 -15.93 12.35
CA VAL A 125 6.36 -16.68 11.54
C VAL A 125 4.94 -16.13 11.75
N TYR A 126 4.57 -15.86 13.00
CA TYR A 126 3.25 -15.29 13.32
C TYR A 126 3.06 -13.90 12.69
N ALA A 127 4.07 -13.03 12.78
CA ALA A 127 4.03 -11.71 12.15
C ALA A 127 3.95 -11.80 10.62
N ALA A 128 4.74 -12.69 10.00
CA ALA A 128 4.70 -12.93 8.55
C ALA A 128 3.33 -13.45 8.09
N MET A 129 2.74 -14.40 8.84
CA MET A 129 1.38 -14.88 8.58
C MET A 129 0.36 -13.75 8.68
N GLY A 130 0.42 -12.94 9.75
CA GLY A 130 -0.46 -11.79 9.93
C GLY A 130 -0.39 -10.82 8.77
N GLN A 131 0.83 -10.51 8.31
CA GLN A 131 1.05 -9.64 7.14
C GLN A 131 0.47 -10.27 5.85
N ALA A 132 0.69 -11.55 5.60
CA ALA A 132 0.16 -12.25 4.43
C ALA A 132 -1.39 -12.27 4.44
N PHE A 133 -2.01 -12.52 5.59
CA PHE A 133 -3.47 -12.44 5.72
C PHE A 133 -4.00 -11.04 5.44
N PHE A 134 -3.27 -10.01 5.87
CA PHE A 134 -3.67 -8.62 5.68
C PHE A 134 -3.55 -8.19 4.20
N THR A 135 -2.41 -8.45 3.55
CA THR A 135 -2.17 -8.03 2.15
C THR A 135 -3.10 -8.74 1.17
N LEU A 136 -3.30 -10.04 1.35
CA LEU A 136 -4.20 -10.83 0.51
C LEU A 136 -5.68 -10.66 0.88
N SER A 137 -6.00 -9.80 1.85
CA SER A 137 -7.38 -9.54 2.30
C SER A 137 -8.15 -10.82 2.69
N ILE A 138 -7.45 -11.82 3.26
CA ILE A 138 -8.04 -13.08 3.66
C ILE A 138 -8.97 -12.85 4.87
N GLY A 139 -10.17 -13.43 4.82
CA GLY A 139 -11.17 -13.29 5.89
C GLY A 139 -12.04 -12.03 5.82
N ILE A 140 -11.76 -11.08 4.94
CA ILE A 140 -12.56 -9.85 4.74
C ILE A 140 -13.76 -10.11 3.81
N GLY A 141 -13.71 -11.17 3.01
CA GLY A 141 -14.73 -11.51 2.02
C GLY A 141 -14.59 -10.74 0.69
N ALA A 142 -13.63 -9.84 0.56
CA ALA A 142 -13.42 -9.07 -0.67
C ALA A 142 -13.12 -9.98 -1.86
N LEU A 143 -12.21 -10.96 -1.69
CA LEU A 143 -11.88 -11.92 -2.75
C LEU A 143 -13.09 -12.81 -3.12
N ALA A 144 -13.96 -13.13 -2.17
CA ALA A 144 -15.19 -13.88 -2.47
C ALA A 144 -16.16 -13.07 -3.33
N ILE A 145 -16.29 -11.77 -3.04
CA ILE A 145 -17.11 -10.84 -3.83
C ILE A 145 -16.53 -10.70 -5.24
N PHE A 146 -15.24 -10.41 -5.38
CA PHE A 146 -14.60 -10.31 -6.70
C PHE A 146 -14.65 -11.62 -7.46
N GLY A 147 -14.45 -12.76 -6.78
CA GLY A 147 -14.56 -14.09 -7.36
C GLY A 147 -15.97 -14.39 -7.93
N SER A 148 -17.04 -13.81 -7.35
CA SER A 148 -18.40 -13.98 -7.86
C SER A 148 -18.64 -13.31 -9.23
N TYR A 149 -17.79 -12.36 -9.62
CA TYR A 149 -17.85 -11.68 -10.92
C TYR A 149 -16.96 -12.32 -11.99
N ILE A 150 -16.14 -13.31 -11.62
CA ILE A 150 -15.30 -14.05 -12.57
C ILE A 150 -16.17 -15.00 -13.38
N GLY A 151 -16.06 -14.90 -14.72
CA GLY A 151 -16.77 -15.79 -15.64
C GLY A 151 -16.33 -17.25 -15.48
N LYS A 152 -17.24 -18.18 -15.77
CA LYS A 152 -17.00 -19.65 -15.66
C LYS A 152 -15.86 -20.17 -16.57
N GLU A 153 -15.36 -19.35 -17.47
CA GLU A 153 -14.27 -19.67 -18.39
C GLU A 153 -12.89 -19.58 -17.75
N ARG A 154 -12.78 -18.96 -16.56
CA ARG A 154 -11.51 -18.78 -15.85
C ARG A 154 -11.38 -19.72 -14.67
N ALA A 155 -10.20 -20.33 -14.54
CA ALA A 155 -9.88 -21.19 -13.42
C ALA A 155 -9.55 -20.35 -12.17
N LEU A 156 -10.31 -20.46 -11.10
CA LEU A 156 -10.12 -19.75 -9.84
C LEU A 156 -8.70 -19.94 -9.27
N THR A 157 -8.15 -21.15 -9.40
CA THR A 157 -6.79 -21.44 -8.94
C THR A 157 -5.73 -20.62 -9.68
N GLY A 158 -5.87 -20.46 -10.99
CA GLY A 158 -4.96 -19.64 -11.79
C GLY A 158 -5.00 -18.17 -11.39
N GLU A 159 -6.19 -17.63 -11.16
CA GLU A 159 -6.37 -16.25 -10.68
C GLU A 159 -5.77 -16.07 -9.28
N ALA A 160 -5.99 -17.03 -8.36
CA ALA A 160 -5.42 -16.98 -7.02
C ALA A 160 -3.88 -16.98 -7.04
N VAL A 161 -3.27 -17.85 -7.85
CA VAL A 161 -1.80 -17.87 -8.01
C VAL A 161 -1.30 -16.54 -8.58
N SER A 162 -1.97 -16.00 -9.59
CA SER A 162 -1.60 -14.71 -10.19
C SER A 162 -1.66 -13.57 -9.19
N ILE A 163 -2.69 -13.53 -8.33
CA ILE A 163 -2.83 -12.54 -7.27
C ILE A 163 -1.66 -12.66 -6.28
N CYS A 164 -1.36 -13.86 -5.79
CA CYS A 164 -0.25 -14.09 -4.85
C CYS A 164 1.10 -13.68 -5.43
N VAL A 165 1.36 -14.00 -6.70
CA VAL A 165 2.61 -13.64 -7.38
C VAL A 165 2.73 -12.14 -7.54
N LEU A 166 1.67 -11.46 -7.99
CA LEU A 166 1.67 -10.00 -8.14
C LEU A 166 1.80 -9.29 -6.80
N ASP A 167 1.10 -9.72 -5.77
CA ASP A 167 1.20 -9.17 -4.41
C ASP A 167 2.63 -9.27 -3.87
N THR A 168 3.23 -10.45 -3.98
CA THR A 168 4.62 -10.69 -3.59
C THR A 168 5.59 -9.82 -4.39
N PHE A 169 5.39 -9.70 -5.71
CA PHE A 169 6.22 -8.84 -6.55
C PHE A 169 6.16 -7.37 -6.12
N VAL A 170 4.96 -6.84 -5.89
CA VAL A 170 4.76 -5.46 -5.41
C VAL A 170 5.40 -5.26 -4.04
N ALA A 171 5.27 -6.22 -3.12
CA ALA A 171 5.89 -6.16 -1.81
C ALA A 171 7.43 -6.12 -1.89
N LEU A 172 8.03 -6.96 -2.74
CA LEU A 172 9.48 -6.94 -2.97
C LEU A 172 9.95 -5.62 -3.60
N MET A 173 9.22 -5.11 -4.59
CA MET A 173 9.54 -3.81 -5.19
C MET A 173 9.43 -2.66 -4.19
N SER A 174 8.45 -2.68 -3.30
CA SER A 174 8.31 -1.69 -2.22
C SER A 174 9.52 -1.70 -1.28
N GLY A 175 10.01 -2.89 -0.92
CA GLY A 175 11.22 -3.03 -0.12
C GLY A 175 12.46 -2.45 -0.82
N LEU A 176 12.60 -2.67 -2.14
CA LEU A 176 13.68 -2.07 -2.93
C LEU A 176 13.61 -0.53 -3.03
N ILE A 177 12.48 0.08 -2.74
CA ILE A 177 12.32 1.54 -2.69
C ILE A 177 12.68 2.10 -1.32
N ILE A 178 12.30 1.37 -0.25
CA ILE A 178 12.32 1.88 1.12
C ILE A 178 13.69 1.67 1.76
N PHE A 179 14.33 0.53 1.54
CA PHE A 179 15.56 0.15 2.26
C PHE A 179 16.87 0.70 1.66
N PRO A 180 17.03 0.83 0.35
CA PRO A 180 18.19 1.55 -0.19
C PRO A 180 18.09 3.03 0.02
#